data_b220c740e5d4e68fcd49645a2a938f9a
#
_entry.id   b220c740e5d4e68fcd49645a2a938f9a
#
_cell.length_a   1.000
_cell.length_b   1.000
_cell.length_c   1.000
_cell.angle_alpha   90.00
_cell.angle_beta   90.00
_cell.angle_gamma   90.00
#
_symmetry.space_group_name_H-M   'P 1'
#
loop_
_entity.id
_entity.type
_entity.pdbx_description
1 polymer ?
#
loop_
_entity_poly.entity_id
_entity_poly.type
_entity_poly.pdbx_seq_one_letter_code
_entity_poly.pdbx_strand_id
1 'polypeptide(L)'
;MRSPFEYIPRLRPKIATVLSGIEKIHADGLTPLEEYLNSYLKRVDNFNDVQSSYSAQLLSTDKARQLNEKTSAIKETLTLVEQLRGDAKVIQERTAELCLERKELEKRLRSINAESNNCRSYLVKKQRP
;
A
#
# COMPACT_ATOMS: atom_id res chain seq x y z
N MET A 1 -35.22 -9.61 -5.12
CA MET A 1 -35.77 -9.44 -6.50
C MET A 1 -34.69 -9.78 -7.50
N ARG A 2 -35.00 -10.71 -8.40
CA ARG A 2 -34.08 -11.01 -9.52
C ARG A 2 -34.21 -9.90 -10.57
N SER A 3 -33.07 -9.40 -11.06
CA SER A 3 -33.05 -8.43 -12.16
C SER A 3 -33.68 -9.02 -13.41
N PRO A 4 -34.54 -8.27 -14.13
CA PRO A 4 -35.15 -8.76 -15.39
C PRO A 4 -34.10 -9.15 -16.42
N PHE A 5 -32.88 -8.66 -16.33
CA PHE A 5 -31.75 -8.99 -17.20
C PHE A 5 -31.16 -10.38 -16.96
N GLU A 6 -31.40 -11.02 -15.81
CA GLU A 6 -30.93 -12.39 -15.53
C GLU A 6 -31.61 -13.45 -16.42
N TYR A 7 -32.79 -13.14 -16.94
CA TYR A 7 -33.54 -14.03 -17.82
C TYR A 7 -33.13 -13.97 -19.29
N ILE A 8 -32.41 -12.92 -19.71
CA ILE A 8 -32.03 -12.68 -21.10
C ILE A 8 -31.13 -13.81 -21.64
N PRO A 9 -30.10 -14.29 -20.93
CA PRO A 9 -29.28 -15.41 -21.39
C PRO A 9 -30.08 -16.69 -21.63
N ARG A 10 -31.17 -16.90 -20.88
CA ARG A 10 -32.05 -18.06 -21.03
C ARG A 10 -32.97 -17.94 -22.24
N LEU A 11 -33.34 -16.71 -22.63
CA LEU A 11 -34.16 -16.44 -23.79
C LEU A 11 -33.39 -16.56 -25.11
N ARG A 12 -32.09 -16.32 -25.11
CA ARG A 12 -31.26 -16.35 -26.33
C ARG A 12 -31.36 -17.67 -27.11
N PRO A 13 -31.25 -18.88 -26.51
CA PRO A 13 -31.43 -20.14 -27.23
C PRO A 13 -32.82 -20.28 -27.79
N LYS A 14 -33.85 -19.83 -27.10
CA LYS A 14 -35.26 -19.88 -27.57
C LYS A 14 -35.49 -18.95 -28.76
N ILE A 15 -34.93 -17.72 -28.70
CA ILE A 15 -34.99 -16.78 -29.82
C ILE A 15 -34.24 -17.32 -31.04
N ALA A 16 -33.04 -17.89 -30.84
CA ALA A 16 -32.29 -18.54 -31.94
C ALA A 16 -33.07 -19.67 -32.57
N THR A 17 -33.75 -20.49 -31.80
CA THR A 17 -34.63 -21.56 -32.30
C THR A 17 -35.79 -21.02 -33.13
N VAL A 18 -36.45 -19.95 -32.69
CA VAL A 18 -37.51 -19.28 -33.41
C VAL A 18 -37.03 -18.69 -34.73
N LEU A 19 -35.90 -17.99 -34.72
CA LEU A 19 -35.26 -17.43 -35.92
C LEU A 19 -34.93 -18.52 -36.96
N SER A 20 -34.33 -19.63 -36.49
CA SER A 20 -34.03 -20.80 -37.33
C SER A 20 -35.29 -21.42 -37.94
N GLY A 21 -36.39 -21.47 -37.17
CA GLY A 21 -37.68 -21.92 -37.65
C GLY A 21 -38.28 -20.98 -38.71
N ILE A 22 -38.14 -19.67 -38.54
CA ILE A 22 -38.59 -18.64 -39.50
C ILE A 22 -37.82 -18.78 -40.83
N GLU A 23 -36.51 -18.94 -40.79
CA GLU A 23 -35.67 -19.16 -41.97
C GLU A 23 -36.08 -20.40 -42.77
N LYS A 24 -36.41 -21.48 -42.08
CA LYS A 24 -36.85 -22.73 -42.72
C LYS A 24 -38.20 -22.60 -43.41
N ILE A 25 -39.10 -21.78 -42.88
CA ILE A 25 -40.46 -21.64 -43.40
C ILE A 25 -40.54 -20.70 -44.61
N HIS A 26 -39.54 -19.79 -44.78
CA HIS A 26 -39.50 -18.78 -45.84
C HIS A 26 -40.81 -17.97 -45.99
N ALA A 27 -41.43 -17.61 -44.89
CA ALA A 27 -42.71 -16.91 -44.90
C ALA A 27 -42.48 -15.40 -45.02
N ASP A 28 -42.87 -14.80 -46.11
CA ASP A 28 -42.65 -13.38 -46.43
C ASP A 28 -43.25 -12.41 -45.38
N GLY A 29 -44.26 -12.84 -44.64
CA GLY A 29 -44.92 -12.05 -43.58
C GLY A 29 -44.12 -12.01 -42.24
N LEU A 30 -43.06 -12.81 -42.06
CA LEU A 30 -42.30 -12.91 -40.80
C LEU A 30 -40.96 -12.14 -40.82
N THR A 31 -40.58 -11.58 -41.97
CA THR A 31 -39.35 -10.73 -42.07
C THR A 31 -39.29 -9.58 -41.06
N PRO A 32 -40.38 -8.80 -40.82
CA PRO A 32 -40.36 -7.74 -39.82
C PRO A 32 -40.11 -8.25 -38.40
N LEU A 33 -40.65 -9.43 -38.05
CA LEU A 33 -40.46 -10.06 -36.75
C LEU A 33 -38.98 -10.54 -36.61
N GLU A 34 -38.40 -11.12 -37.63
CA GLU A 34 -36.97 -11.51 -37.66
C GLU A 34 -36.07 -10.31 -37.46
N GLU A 35 -36.28 -9.21 -38.19
CA GLU A 35 -35.55 -7.96 -38.02
C GLU A 35 -35.68 -7.40 -36.62
N TYR A 36 -36.87 -7.42 -36.06
CA TYR A 36 -37.10 -6.97 -34.69
C TYR A 36 -36.36 -7.79 -33.66
N LEU A 37 -36.38 -9.12 -33.76
CA LEU A 37 -35.69 -10.02 -32.86
C LEU A 37 -34.16 -9.89 -32.98
N ASN A 38 -33.63 -9.75 -34.18
CA ASN A 38 -32.24 -9.52 -34.42
C ASN A 38 -31.77 -8.15 -33.85
N SER A 39 -32.57 -7.12 -34.03
CA SER A 39 -32.31 -5.81 -33.44
C SER A 39 -32.33 -5.86 -31.91
N TYR A 40 -33.28 -6.60 -31.33
CA TYR A 40 -33.37 -6.80 -29.88
C TYR A 40 -32.09 -7.49 -29.34
N LEU A 41 -31.67 -8.61 -29.96
CA LEU A 41 -30.47 -9.31 -29.54
C LEU A 41 -29.22 -8.44 -29.65
N LYS A 42 -29.10 -7.64 -30.69
CA LYS A 42 -28.00 -6.70 -30.85
C LYS A 42 -27.94 -5.64 -29.75
N ARG A 43 -29.12 -5.14 -29.32
CA ARG A 43 -29.21 -4.20 -28.19
C ARG A 43 -28.81 -4.85 -26.88
N VAL A 44 -29.18 -6.11 -26.65
CA VAL A 44 -28.78 -6.89 -25.47
C VAL A 44 -27.27 -7.10 -25.45
N ASP A 45 -26.68 -7.44 -26.59
CA ASP A 45 -25.22 -7.61 -26.70
C ASP A 45 -24.48 -6.30 -26.41
N ASN A 46 -24.94 -5.18 -27.00
CA ASN A 46 -24.36 -3.87 -26.70
C ASN A 46 -24.47 -3.50 -25.23
N PHE A 47 -25.62 -3.79 -24.58
CA PHE A 47 -25.79 -3.54 -23.15
C PHE A 47 -24.81 -4.37 -22.31
N ASN A 48 -24.65 -5.65 -22.62
CA ASN A 48 -23.71 -6.54 -21.93
C ASN A 48 -22.26 -6.07 -22.09
N ASP A 49 -21.89 -5.62 -23.27
CA ASP A 49 -20.55 -5.09 -23.57
C ASP A 49 -20.28 -3.80 -22.75
N VAL A 50 -21.24 -2.88 -22.71
CA VAL A 50 -21.14 -1.66 -21.91
C VAL A 50 -21.04 -1.98 -20.42
N GLN A 51 -21.86 -2.92 -19.93
CA GLN A 51 -21.83 -3.33 -18.53
C GLN A 51 -20.49 -3.97 -18.15
N SER A 52 -19.94 -4.84 -19.01
CA SER A 52 -18.63 -5.47 -18.80
C SER A 52 -17.49 -4.45 -18.82
N SER A 53 -17.53 -3.50 -19.74
CA SER A 53 -16.57 -2.41 -19.84
C SER A 53 -16.60 -1.52 -18.60
N TYR A 54 -17.78 -1.15 -18.14
CA TYR A 54 -17.95 -0.34 -16.93
C TYR A 54 -17.41 -1.06 -15.68
N SER A 55 -17.72 -2.34 -15.52
CA SER A 55 -17.22 -3.15 -14.41
C SER A 55 -15.70 -3.26 -14.42
N ALA A 56 -15.09 -3.46 -15.60
CA ALA A 56 -13.64 -3.51 -15.77
C ALA A 56 -12.98 -2.16 -15.42
N GLN A 57 -13.60 -1.05 -15.84
CA GLN A 57 -13.11 0.30 -15.53
C GLN A 57 -13.19 0.60 -14.03
N LEU A 58 -14.26 0.19 -13.36
CA LEU A 58 -14.45 0.35 -11.92
C LEU A 58 -13.38 -0.40 -11.14
N LEU A 59 -13.10 -1.65 -11.52
CA LEU A 59 -12.05 -2.47 -10.93
C LEU A 59 -10.66 -1.87 -11.13
N SER A 60 -10.39 -1.33 -12.32
CA SER A 60 -9.13 -0.65 -12.63
C SER A 60 -8.92 0.60 -11.77
N THR A 61 -9.96 1.42 -11.60
CA THR A 61 -9.94 2.61 -10.76
C THR A 61 -9.69 2.26 -9.28
N ASP A 62 -10.32 1.20 -8.80
CA ASP A 62 -10.15 0.71 -7.42
C ASP A 62 -8.73 0.22 -7.17
N LYS A 63 -8.14 -0.51 -8.12
CA LYS A 63 -6.74 -0.94 -8.07
C LYS A 63 -5.77 0.25 -8.06
N ALA A 64 -6.04 1.26 -8.88
CA ALA A 64 -5.22 2.48 -8.92
C ALA A 64 -5.28 3.23 -7.58
N ARG A 65 -6.45 3.35 -6.97
CA ARG A 65 -6.63 3.94 -5.66
C ARG A 65 -5.85 3.18 -4.58
N GLN A 66 -5.99 1.86 -4.50
CA GLN A 66 -5.24 1.02 -3.56
C GLN A 66 -3.73 1.14 -3.74
N LEU A 67 -3.26 1.24 -4.98
CA LEU A 67 -1.84 1.43 -5.27
C LEU A 67 -1.35 2.80 -4.76
N ASN A 68 -2.12 3.85 -4.96
CA ASN A 68 -1.78 5.18 -4.46
C ASN A 68 -1.74 5.23 -2.93
N GLU A 69 -2.71 4.61 -2.25
CA GLU A 69 -2.73 4.52 -0.79
C GLU A 69 -1.50 3.80 -0.26
N LYS A 70 -1.14 2.65 -0.85
CA LYS A 70 0.08 1.91 -0.48
C LYS A 70 1.36 2.68 -0.75
N THR A 71 1.41 3.40 -1.87
CA THR A 71 2.57 4.22 -2.23
C THR A 71 2.74 5.39 -1.24
N SER A 72 1.64 6.01 -0.83
CA SER A 72 1.68 7.06 0.20
C SER A 72 2.18 6.53 1.54
N ALA A 73 1.66 5.38 1.99
CA ALA A 73 2.10 4.74 3.22
C ALA A 73 3.60 4.38 3.19
N ILE A 74 4.11 3.89 2.06
CA ILE A 74 5.53 3.62 1.87
C ILE A 74 6.37 4.90 1.98
N LYS A 75 5.93 6.01 1.37
CA LYS A 75 6.63 7.30 1.49
C LYS A 75 6.69 7.80 2.92
N GLU A 76 5.59 7.70 3.65
CA GLU A 76 5.54 8.08 5.07
C GLU A 76 6.50 7.25 5.92
N THR A 77 6.52 5.93 5.72
CA THR A 77 7.46 5.04 6.43
C THR A 77 8.91 5.31 6.09
N LEU A 78 9.22 5.62 4.83
CA LEU A 78 10.59 5.99 4.42
C LEU A 78 11.03 7.30 5.10
N THR A 79 10.17 8.31 5.16
CA THR A 79 10.46 9.57 5.85
C THR A 79 10.74 9.32 7.33
N LEU A 80 9.94 8.48 7.99
CA LEU A 80 10.15 8.10 9.38
C LEU A 80 11.47 7.37 9.60
N VAL A 81 11.83 6.45 8.71
CA VAL A 81 13.11 5.74 8.75
C VAL A 81 14.29 6.71 8.62
N GLU A 82 14.22 7.69 7.73
CA GLU A 82 15.27 8.70 7.59
C GLU A 82 15.39 9.57 8.83
N GLN A 83 14.28 9.98 9.43
CA GLN A 83 14.27 10.72 10.69
C GLN A 83 14.90 9.91 11.82
N LEU A 84 14.50 8.65 12.01
CA LEU A 84 15.09 7.77 13.03
C LEU A 84 16.58 7.54 12.81
N ARG A 85 17.03 7.46 11.57
CA ARG A 85 18.45 7.36 11.24
C ARG A 85 19.22 8.62 11.63
N GLY A 86 18.63 9.79 11.39
CA GLY A 86 19.18 11.07 11.83
C GLY A 86 19.28 11.15 13.36
N ASP A 87 18.23 10.78 14.07
CA ASP A 87 18.22 10.78 15.54
C ASP A 87 19.24 9.81 16.11
N ALA A 88 19.37 8.61 15.52
CA ALA A 88 20.37 7.62 15.92
C ALA A 88 21.80 8.18 15.76
N LYS A 89 22.07 8.92 14.69
CA LYS A 89 23.37 9.55 14.46
C LYS A 89 23.67 10.60 15.55
N VAL A 90 22.71 11.45 15.88
CA VAL A 90 22.84 12.46 16.95
C VAL A 90 23.13 11.77 18.30
N ILE A 91 22.42 10.69 18.61
CA ILE A 91 22.66 9.91 19.84
C ILE A 91 24.08 9.32 19.85
N GLN A 92 24.55 8.78 18.74
CA GLN A 92 25.90 8.23 18.63
C GLN A 92 26.96 9.32 18.86
N GLU A 93 26.81 10.49 18.25
CA GLU A 93 27.72 11.63 18.43
C GLU A 93 27.75 12.06 19.90
N ARG A 94 26.59 12.22 20.53
CA ARG A 94 26.50 12.59 21.94
C ARG A 94 27.08 11.53 22.87
N THR A 95 26.89 10.26 22.56
CA THR A 95 27.50 9.15 23.31
C THR A 95 29.02 9.20 23.23
N ALA A 96 29.59 9.47 22.05
CA ALA A 96 31.01 9.62 21.85
C ALA A 96 31.58 10.81 22.67
N GLU A 97 30.90 11.97 22.65
CA GLU A 97 31.27 13.14 23.46
C GLU A 97 31.30 12.79 24.96
N LEU A 98 30.25 12.17 25.46
CA LEU A 98 30.15 11.77 26.88
C LEU A 98 31.22 10.74 27.24
N CYS A 99 31.59 9.84 26.35
CA CYS A 99 32.72 8.93 26.57
C CYS A 99 34.06 9.66 26.72
N LEU A 100 34.30 10.70 25.93
CA LEU A 100 35.49 11.54 26.03
C LEU A 100 35.50 12.35 27.33
N GLU A 101 34.38 12.98 27.68
CA GLU A 101 34.23 13.70 28.94
C GLU A 101 34.49 12.79 30.15
N ARG A 102 33.93 11.58 30.14
CA ARG A 102 34.18 10.59 31.19
C ARG A 102 35.67 10.25 31.34
N LYS A 103 36.36 9.99 30.24
CA LYS A 103 37.79 9.69 30.24
C LYS A 103 38.61 10.84 30.80
N GLU A 104 38.27 12.08 30.46
CA GLU A 104 38.91 13.28 30.97
C GLU A 104 38.69 13.43 32.48
N LEU A 105 37.46 13.24 32.96
CA LEU A 105 37.13 13.25 34.37
C LEU A 105 37.82 12.15 35.16
N GLU A 106 37.90 10.93 34.63
CA GLU A 106 38.63 9.82 35.24
C GLU A 106 40.12 10.14 35.36
N LYS A 107 40.73 10.81 34.36
CA LYS A 107 42.11 11.25 34.38
C LYS A 107 42.34 12.31 35.45
N ARG A 108 41.43 13.32 35.56
CA ARG A 108 41.52 14.34 36.62
C ARG A 108 41.36 13.74 38.01
N LEU A 109 40.46 12.78 38.16
CA LEU A 109 40.23 12.11 39.45
C LEU A 109 41.47 11.32 39.86
N ARG A 110 42.15 10.61 38.95
CA ARG A 110 43.43 9.93 39.23
C ARG A 110 44.53 10.88 39.62
N SER A 111 44.64 12.05 38.98
CA SER A 111 45.58 13.10 39.31
C SER A 111 45.35 13.66 40.71
N ILE A 112 44.10 13.99 41.07
CA ILE A 112 43.72 14.47 42.40
C ILE A 112 44.02 13.41 43.46
N ASN A 113 43.71 12.15 43.23
CA ASN A 113 44.02 11.07 44.16
C ASN A 113 45.53 10.88 44.39
N ALA A 114 46.32 11.01 43.33
CA ALA A 114 47.79 10.96 43.43
C ALA A 114 48.33 12.14 44.26
N GLU A 115 47.84 13.36 44.04
CA GLU A 115 48.22 14.53 44.83
C GLU A 115 47.80 14.39 46.30
N SER A 116 46.57 13.90 46.56
CA SER A 116 46.07 13.65 47.92
C SER A 116 46.95 12.60 48.65
N ASN A 117 47.33 11.53 47.99
CA ASN A 117 48.21 10.52 48.55
C ASN A 117 49.62 11.05 48.82
N ASN A 118 50.14 11.89 47.93
CA ASN A 118 51.42 12.57 48.17
C ASN A 118 51.37 13.50 49.35
N CYS A 119 50.33 14.30 49.53
CA CYS A 119 50.11 15.18 50.68
C CYS A 119 50.03 14.36 51.98
N ARG A 120 49.29 13.26 52.00
CA ARG A 120 49.20 12.36 53.17
C ARG A 120 50.58 11.77 53.53
N SER A 121 51.30 11.31 52.56
CA SER A 121 52.67 10.78 52.75
C SER A 121 53.61 11.83 53.30
N TYR A 122 53.54 13.06 52.80
CA TYR A 122 54.34 14.17 53.27
C TYR A 122 54.01 14.53 54.73
N LEU A 123 52.70 14.63 55.10
CA LEU A 123 52.29 14.90 56.46
C LEU A 123 52.69 13.81 57.45
N VAL A 124 52.60 12.56 57.07
CA VAL A 124 53.08 11.42 57.88
C VAL A 124 54.58 11.46 58.11
N LYS A 125 55.38 11.77 57.12
CA LYS A 125 56.82 11.92 57.23
C LYS A 125 57.18 13.11 58.13
N LYS A 126 56.46 14.19 58.10
CA LYS A 126 56.71 15.38 58.91
C LYS A 126 56.33 15.21 60.36
N GLN A 127 55.41 14.32 60.73
CA GLN A 127 54.98 14.01 62.11
C GLN A 127 55.85 12.97 62.79
N ARG A 128 56.72 12.28 62.09
CA ARG A 128 57.67 11.34 62.70
C ARG A 128 58.88 12.12 63.32
N PRO A 129 59.19 11.90 64.57
CA PRO A 129 60.32 12.52 65.20
C PRO A 129 61.68 12.02 64.61
#